data_1e0fd0b4ea814c382b5efdec5872f200
#
_entry.id   1e0fd0b4ea814c382b5efdec5872f200
#
_cell.length_a   1.000
_cell.length_b   1.000
_cell.length_c   1.000
_cell.angle_alpha   90.00
_cell.angle_beta   90.00
_cell.angle_gamma   90.00
#
_symmetry.space_group_name_H-M   'P 1'
#
loop_
_entity.id
_entity.type
_entity.pdbx_description
1 polymer ?
#
loop_
_entity_poly.entity_id
_entity_poly.type
_entity_poly.pdbx_seq_one_letter_code
_entity_poly.pdbx_strand_id
1 'polypeptide(L)'
;MSLGVAGARHLQALLGSLGRLARSPLSTALTLLVIALALALPTSLRLFVTDAQLATGNFANAVEVSVYLKTDVPLAKAQQLAQAAGQRADVATVTVIPADKGLEDFRTYSGFGEALEALKENPLPHVLHVRPKTEDSSAAALESLRRYFSAWPEVDLVQVDSEWVMRFNAILEVLRWLLLIAAVLLGLGVLAVIGNTIRLEIQGRRAEIEVTKLVGGSNSFVRRPFLYTGVLYGLGGALLAWGIVAIAVAVLGDSVATLARLYGSRYTLRGPSRDDIGILLGAGVVLGWLGAWISAARHLRSIEPRA
;
A
#
# COMPACT_ATOMS: atom_id res chain seq x y z
N MET A 1 -29.37 30.22 -19.52
CA MET A 1 -29.81 29.47 -18.32
C MET A 1 -28.87 29.87 -17.19
N SER A 2 -29.38 30.54 -16.15
CA SER A 2 -28.54 31.06 -15.07
C SER A 2 -27.94 29.93 -14.27
N LEU A 3 -26.65 30.01 -13.92
CA LEU A 3 -25.91 29.07 -13.08
C LEU A 3 -26.65 28.71 -11.78
N GLY A 4 -27.46 29.63 -11.24
CA GLY A 4 -28.29 29.41 -10.05
C GLY A 4 -29.39 28.35 -10.21
N VAL A 5 -30.03 28.26 -11.38
CA VAL A 5 -31.11 27.29 -11.64
C VAL A 5 -30.53 25.89 -11.84
N ALA A 6 -29.35 25.78 -12.41
CA ALA A 6 -28.65 24.50 -12.53
C ALA A 6 -28.21 23.98 -11.14
N GLY A 7 -27.65 24.83 -10.29
CA GLY A 7 -27.26 24.48 -8.92
C GLY A 7 -28.43 24.02 -8.04
N ALA A 8 -29.56 24.71 -8.09
CA ALA A 8 -30.77 24.35 -7.36
C ALA A 8 -31.32 22.97 -7.77
N ARG A 9 -31.28 22.63 -9.06
CA ARG A 9 -31.69 21.28 -9.56
C ARG A 9 -30.78 20.18 -9.10
N HIS A 10 -29.45 20.42 -9.02
CA HIS A 10 -28.49 19.43 -8.50
C HIS A 10 -28.69 19.21 -7.00
N LEU A 11 -28.90 20.27 -6.24
CA LEU A 11 -29.16 20.18 -4.80
C LEU A 11 -30.46 19.43 -4.50
N GLN A 12 -31.53 19.73 -5.25
CA GLN A 12 -32.80 19.04 -5.11
C GLN A 12 -32.71 17.54 -5.45
N ALA A 13 -31.92 17.17 -6.47
CA ALA A 13 -31.69 15.78 -6.83
C ALA A 13 -30.88 15.03 -5.74
N LEU A 14 -29.87 15.70 -5.14
CA LEU A 14 -29.11 15.16 -4.02
C LEU A 14 -29.97 14.94 -2.77
N LEU A 15 -30.72 15.96 -2.34
CA LEU A 15 -31.61 15.87 -1.18
C LEU A 15 -32.70 14.82 -1.37
N GLY A 16 -33.28 14.74 -2.58
CA GLY A 16 -34.23 13.70 -2.94
C GLY A 16 -33.62 12.30 -2.90
N SER A 17 -32.36 12.13 -3.29
CA SER A 17 -31.65 10.83 -3.20
C SER A 17 -31.38 10.45 -1.75
N LEU A 18 -30.94 11.40 -0.93
CA LEU A 18 -30.70 11.17 0.49
C LEU A 18 -32.00 10.78 1.24
N GLY A 19 -33.12 11.47 0.95
CA GLY A 19 -34.42 11.12 1.54
C GLY A 19 -34.92 9.71 1.16
N ARG A 20 -34.58 9.23 -0.03
CA ARG A 20 -34.89 7.85 -0.45
C ARG A 20 -34.07 6.81 0.30
N LEU A 21 -32.75 7.04 0.47
CA LEU A 21 -31.91 6.15 1.27
C LEU A 21 -32.44 6.02 2.70
N ALA A 22 -32.95 7.10 3.27
CA ALA A 22 -33.53 7.10 4.61
C ALA A 22 -34.86 6.34 4.73
N ARG A 23 -35.62 6.20 3.64
CA ARG A 23 -36.92 5.48 3.65
C ARG A 23 -36.78 3.95 3.68
N SER A 24 -35.67 3.38 3.26
CA SER A 24 -35.36 1.96 3.32
C SER A 24 -34.07 1.68 4.08
N PRO A 25 -34.04 1.91 5.41
CA PRO A 25 -32.78 1.96 6.16
C PRO A 25 -32.04 0.63 6.18
N LEU A 26 -32.77 -0.50 6.28
CA LEU A 26 -32.14 -1.82 6.33
C LEU A 26 -31.45 -2.20 5.00
N SER A 27 -32.14 -2.00 3.88
CA SER A 27 -31.58 -2.28 2.55
C SER A 27 -30.40 -1.36 2.24
N THR A 28 -30.50 -0.08 2.61
CA THR A 28 -29.42 0.91 2.46
C THR A 28 -28.22 0.51 3.30
N ALA A 29 -28.42 0.16 4.58
CA ALA A 29 -27.36 -0.24 5.47
C ALA A 29 -26.64 -1.51 4.99
N LEU A 30 -27.38 -2.52 4.52
CA LEU A 30 -26.80 -3.74 3.95
C LEU A 30 -25.97 -3.45 2.70
N THR A 31 -26.48 -2.62 1.80
CA THR A 31 -25.74 -2.22 0.58
C THR A 31 -24.47 -1.46 0.94
N LEU A 32 -24.56 -0.49 1.86
CA LEU A 32 -23.41 0.26 2.34
C LEU A 32 -22.38 -0.64 3.03
N LEU A 33 -22.82 -1.59 3.84
CA LEU A 33 -21.95 -2.54 4.52
C LEU A 33 -21.17 -3.42 3.52
N VAL A 34 -21.85 -3.96 2.50
CA VAL A 34 -21.20 -4.77 1.47
C VAL A 34 -20.16 -3.95 0.71
N ILE A 35 -20.49 -2.72 0.33
CA ILE A 35 -19.55 -1.81 -0.34
C ILE A 35 -18.38 -1.49 0.59
N ALA A 36 -18.66 -1.21 1.87
CA ALA A 36 -17.64 -0.90 2.86
C ALA A 36 -16.66 -2.05 3.05
N LEU A 37 -17.15 -3.29 3.22
CA LEU A 37 -16.29 -4.47 3.37
C LEU A 37 -15.45 -4.72 2.11
N ALA A 38 -16.05 -4.56 0.92
CA ALA A 38 -15.36 -4.73 -0.34
C ALA A 38 -14.24 -3.69 -0.57
N LEU A 39 -14.39 -2.47 -0.04
CA LEU A 39 -13.39 -1.42 -0.12
C LEU A 39 -12.39 -1.46 1.04
N ALA A 40 -12.81 -1.86 2.23
CA ALA A 40 -11.97 -1.93 3.42
C ALA A 40 -10.87 -2.99 3.28
N LEU A 41 -11.18 -4.15 2.69
CA LEU A 41 -10.23 -5.25 2.58
C LEU A 41 -8.99 -4.89 1.73
N PRO A 42 -9.11 -4.40 0.48
CA PRO A 42 -7.94 -3.95 -0.28
C PRO A 42 -7.20 -2.79 0.40
N THR A 43 -7.94 -1.87 1.04
CA THR A 43 -7.34 -0.72 1.72
C THR A 43 -6.51 -1.16 2.92
N SER A 44 -7.02 -2.05 3.78
CA SER A 44 -6.29 -2.59 4.93
C SER A 44 -5.07 -3.40 4.51
N LEU A 45 -5.19 -4.21 3.46
CA LEU A 45 -4.07 -5.00 2.95
C LEU A 45 -2.98 -4.10 2.32
N ARG A 46 -3.39 -3.05 1.58
CA ARG A 46 -2.45 -2.04 1.07
C ARG A 46 -1.70 -1.36 2.22
N LEU A 47 -2.41 -0.96 3.27
CA LEU A 47 -1.83 -0.36 4.46
C LEU A 47 -0.81 -1.31 5.09
N PHE A 48 -1.19 -2.57 5.28
CA PHE A 48 -0.30 -3.60 5.81
C PHE A 48 0.97 -3.77 4.98
N VAL A 49 0.87 -3.84 3.65
CA VAL A 49 2.04 -3.94 2.76
C VAL A 49 2.93 -2.70 2.87
N THR A 50 2.34 -1.50 2.91
CA THR A 50 3.08 -0.24 3.05
C THR A 50 3.77 -0.18 4.42
N ASP A 51 3.08 -0.55 5.48
CA ASP A 51 3.62 -0.57 6.84
C ASP A 51 4.71 -1.63 7.00
N ALA A 52 4.54 -2.81 6.41
CA ALA A 52 5.58 -3.84 6.37
C ALA A 52 6.85 -3.32 5.66
N GLN A 53 6.70 -2.58 4.56
CA GLN A 53 7.83 -1.95 3.87
C GLN A 53 8.51 -0.86 4.70
N LEU A 54 7.75 -0.06 5.44
CA LEU A 54 8.29 0.97 6.32
C LEU A 54 8.98 0.34 7.54
N ALA A 55 8.40 -0.71 8.09
CA ALA A 55 9.03 -1.48 9.18
C ALA A 55 10.34 -2.11 8.72
N THR A 56 10.40 -2.60 7.48
CA THR A 56 11.59 -3.16 6.84
C THR A 56 12.45 -2.12 6.13
N GLY A 57 11.97 -0.91 5.93
CA GLY A 57 12.73 0.20 5.34
C GLY A 57 13.95 0.58 6.20
N ASN A 58 13.91 0.34 7.52
CA ASN A 58 15.11 0.32 8.35
C ASN A 58 16.03 -0.88 8.02
N PHE A 59 15.50 -1.94 7.44
CA PHE A 59 16.26 -3.11 6.96
C PHE A 59 16.66 -2.98 5.48
N ALA A 60 15.99 -2.19 4.65
CA ALA A 60 16.54 -1.79 3.34
C ALA A 60 17.75 -0.86 3.50
N ASN A 61 17.81 -0.09 4.61
CA ASN A 61 19.04 0.54 5.09
C ASN A 61 20.05 -0.45 5.67
N ALA A 62 19.69 -1.71 5.87
CA ALA A 62 20.52 -2.81 6.33
C ALA A 62 21.05 -3.70 5.19
N VAL A 63 20.78 -3.36 3.93
CA VAL A 63 21.50 -3.95 2.82
C VAL A 63 22.92 -3.38 2.88
N GLU A 64 23.82 -4.14 3.47
CA GLU A 64 25.23 -3.81 3.57
C GLU A 64 26.01 -4.81 2.72
N VAL A 65 26.97 -4.27 1.99
CA VAL A 65 27.98 -5.06 1.31
C VAL A 65 29.18 -5.13 2.25
N SER A 66 29.41 -6.30 2.84
CA SER A 66 30.57 -6.54 3.70
C SER A 66 31.76 -6.93 2.86
N VAL A 67 32.77 -6.07 2.81
CA VAL A 67 34.03 -6.28 2.09
C VAL A 67 35.08 -6.69 3.10
N TYR A 68 35.42 -7.95 3.12
CA TYR A 68 36.46 -8.51 3.98
C TYR A 68 37.81 -8.30 3.30
N LEU A 69 38.70 -7.58 3.98
CA LEU A 69 40.05 -7.37 3.49
C LEU A 69 40.94 -8.56 3.82
N LYS A 70 42.09 -8.66 3.18
CA LYS A 70 43.10 -9.64 3.56
C LYS A 70 43.63 -9.33 4.95
N THR A 71 44.05 -10.33 5.70
CA THR A 71 44.54 -10.20 7.09
C THR A 71 45.82 -9.40 7.22
N ASP A 72 46.61 -9.29 6.13
CA ASP A 72 47.84 -8.53 6.05
C ASP A 72 47.64 -7.03 5.80
N VAL A 73 46.42 -6.59 5.53
CA VAL A 73 46.08 -5.17 5.23
C VAL A 73 46.06 -4.37 6.53
N PRO A 74 46.87 -3.34 6.70
CA PRO A 74 46.87 -2.52 7.92
C PRO A 74 45.64 -1.60 7.96
N LEU A 75 45.22 -1.21 9.19
CA LEU A 75 44.07 -0.36 9.43
C LEU A 75 44.10 0.98 8.65
N ALA A 76 45.30 1.59 8.56
CA ALA A 76 45.45 2.83 7.80
C ALA A 76 45.13 2.66 6.30
N LYS A 77 45.46 1.50 5.72
CA LYS A 77 45.10 1.17 4.33
C LYS A 77 43.60 0.89 4.19
N ALA A 78 43.00 0.18 5.16
CA ALA A 78 41.57 -0.04 5.20
C ALA A 78 40.76 1.28 5.22
N GLN A 79 41.23 2.26 5.98
CA GLN A 79 40.63 3.60 6.01
C GLN A 79 40.75 4.35 4.67
N GLN A 80 41.90 4.25 3.97
CA GLN A 80 42.05 4.79 2.63
C GLN A 80 41.10 4.14 1.61
N LEU A 81 40.96 2.82 1.65
CA LEU A 81 40.05 2.09 0.81
C LEU A 81 38.57 2.47 1.10
N ALA A 82 38.24 2.69 2.37
CA ALA A 82 36.92 3.16 2.75
C ALA A 82 36.59 4.55 2.20
N GLN A 83 37.60 5.49 2.22
CA GLN A 83 37.45 6.80 1.61
C GLN A 83 37.25 6.71 0.10
N ALA A 84 38.02 5.85 -0.58
CA ALA A 84 37.86 5.61 -2.02
C ALA A 84 36.48 5.01 -2.37
N ALA A 85 36.01 4.05 -1.57
CA ALA A 85 34.68 3.47 -1.72
C ALA A 85 33.56 4.52 -1.52
N GLY A 86 33.73 5.42 -0.55
CA GLY A 86 32.76 6.47 -0.23
C GLY A 86 32.62 7.56 -1.31
N GLN A 87 33.57 7.68 -2.24
CA GLN A 87 33.51 8.63 -3.35
C GLN A 87 32.60 8.16 -4.51
N ARG A 88 32.13 6.93 -4.48
CA ARG A 88 31.24 6.42 -5.52
C ARG A 88 29.85 7.02 -5.40
N ALA A 89 29.23 7.30 -6.54
CA ALA A 89 27.91 7.93 -6.62
C ALA A 89 26.78 7.04 -6.06
N ASP A 90 26.94 5.71 -6.15
CA ASP A 90 25.98 4.68 -5.72
C ASP A 90 26.16 4.25 -4.24
N VAL A 91 27.18 4.75 -3.53
CA VAL A 91 27.46 4.49 -2.13
C VAL A 91 26.93 5.63 -1.25
N ALA A 92 26.20 5.27 -0.18
CA ALA A 92 25.71 6.24 0.80
C ALA A 92 26.72 6.45 1.94
N THR A 93 27.19 5.36 2.54
CA THR A 93 28.15 5.41 3.65
C THR A 93 29.10 4.20 3.61
N VAL A 94 30.32 4.38 4.11
CA VAL A 94 31.26 3.29 4.34
C VAL A 94 31.77 3.38 5.77
N THR A 95 31.63 2.28 6.50
CA THR A 95 32.13 2.15 7.88
C THR A 95 33.22 1.11 7.94
N VAL A 96 34.37 1.45 8.53
CA VAL A 96 35.45 0.50 8.75
C VAL A 96 35.23 -0.19 10.10
N ILE A 97 35.20 -1.50 10.11
CA ILE A 97 35.23 -2.31 11.33
C ILE A 97 36.65 -2.87 11.50
N PRO A 98 37.42 -2.36 12.48
CA PRO A 98 38.73 -2.91 12.78
C PRO A 98 38.64 -4.37 13.23
N ALA A 99 39.65 -5.17 12.91
CA ALA A 99 39.71 -6.59 13.28
C ALA A 99 39.53 -6.83 14.79
N ASP A 100 40.10 -5.95 15.64
CA ASP A 100 39.97 -6.07 17.09
C ASP A 100 38.53 -5.86 17.57
N LYS A 101 37.84 -4.88 16.98
CA LYS A 101 36.44 -4.64 17.28
C LYS A 101 35.55 -5.80 16.78
N GLY A 102 35.86 -6.32 15.59
CA GLY A 102 35.18 -7.49 15.07
C GLY A 102 35.31 -8.72 16.00
N LEU A 103 36.49 -8.90 16.59
CA LEU A 103 36.74 -9.97 17.55
C LEU A 103 35.97 -9.76 18.87
N GLU A 104 35.90 -8.53 19.37
CA GLU A 104 35.15 -8.18 20.58
C GLU A 104 33.64 -8.41 20.38
N ASP A 105 33.09 -7.96 19.25
CA ASP A 105 31.70 -8.17 18.89
C ASP A 105 31.39 -9.68 18.73
N PHE A 106 32.29 -10.42 18.08
CA PHE A 106 32.14 -11.87 17.92
C PHE A 106 32.17 -12.61 19.27
N ARG A 107 33.05 -12.25 20.20
CA ARG A 107 33.09 -12.81 21.57
C ARG A 107 31.78 -12.57 22.31
N THR A 108 31.20 -11.38 22.15
CA THR A 108 29.99 -10.98 22.88
C THR A 108 28.74 -11.66 22.34
N TYR A 109 28.62 -11.81 21.02
CA TYR A 109 27.35 -12.19 20.37
C TYR A 109 27.34 -13.61 19.79
N SER A 110 28.50 -14.26 19.55
CA SER A 110 28.55 -15.58 18.89
C SER A 110 28.30 -16.76 19.81
N GLY A 111 28.43 -16.58 21.13
CA GLY A 111 28.41 -17.68 22.11
C GLY A 111 29.68 -18.54 22.11
N PHE A 112 30.70 -18.23 21.32
CA PHE A 112 32.00 -18.96 21.23
C PHE A 112 33.13 -18.26 21.98
N GLY A 113 32.82 -17.37 22.95
CA GLY A 113 33.82 -16.57 23.67
C GLY A 113 34.98 -17.34 24.25
N GLU A 114 34.71 -18.49 24.94
CA GLU A 114 35.71 -19.35 25.54
C GLU A 114 36.62 -20.02 24.51
N ALA A 115 36.08 -20.41 23.36
CA ALA A 115 36.89 -21.01 22.29
C ALA A 115 37.86 -20.01 21.63
N LEU A 116 37.51 -18.72 21.62
CA LEU A 116 38.35 -17.67 21.07
C LEU A 116 39.51 -17.27 21.97
N GLU A 117 39.44 -17.54 23.28
CA GLU A 117 40.55 -17.34 24.22
C GLU A 117 41.75 -18.26 23.94
N ALA A 118 41.52 -19.38 23.29
CA ALA A 118 42.56 -20.33 22.88
C ALA A 118 43.39 -19.82 21.66
N LEU A 119 42.91 -18.78 20.94
CA LEU A 119 43.63 -18.23 19.79
C LEU A 119 44.73 -17.28 20.24
N LYS A 120 45.95 -17.49 19.78
CA LYS A 120 47.13 -16.66 20.09
C LYS A 120 47.14 -15.33 19.35
N GLU A 121 46.50 -15.27 18.18
CA GLU A 121 46.45 -14.10 17.31
C GLU A 121 45.01 -13.91 16.80
N ASN A 122 44.63 -12.66 16.50
CA ASN A 122 43.32 -12.35 15.94
C ASN A 122 43.26 -12.83 14.48
N PRO A 123 42.44 -13.82 14.14
CA PRO A 123 42.33 -14.33 12.78
C PRO A 123 41.42 -13.49 11.89
N LEU A 124 40.69 -12.48 12.46
CA LEU A 124 39.71 -11.71 11.73
C LEU A 124 40.36 -10.61 10.92
N PRO A 125 39.92 -10.37 9.69
CA PRO A 125 40.36 -9.25 8.89
C PRO A 125 39.66 -7.94 9.29
N HIS A 126 40.15 -6.81 8.76
CA HIS A 126 39.37 -5.58 8.73
C HIS A 126 38.22 -5.71 7.73
N VAL A 127 37.05 -5.17 8.08
CA VAL A 127 35.85 -5.23 7.23
C VAL A 127 35.38 -3.83 6.88
N LEU A 128 35.05 -3.60 5.61
CA LEU A 128 34.37 -2.40 5.17
C LEU A 128 32.90 -2.70 5.00
N HIS A 129 32.05 -2.11 5.83
CA HIS A 129 30.60 -2.13 5.66
C HIS A 129 30.21 -1.01 4.71
N VAL A 130 29.89 -1.37 3.48
CA VAL A 130 29.49 -0.45 2.42
C VAL A 130 27.98 -0.46 2.31
N ARG A 131 27.36 0.70 2.57
CA ARG A 131 25.91 0.87 2.43
C ARG A 131 25.62 1.57 1.11
N PRO A 132 24.88 0.94 0.18
CA PRO A 132 24.45 1.58 -1.06
C PRO A 132 23.37 2.63 -0.78
N LYS A 133 23.15 3.56 -1.71
CA LYS A 133 21.98 4.44 -1.67
C LYS A 133 20.71 3.64 -1.86
N THR A 134 19.63 4.07 -1.21
CA THR A 134 18.33 3.35 -1.23
C THR A 134 17.79 3.15 -2.65
N GLU A 135 18.07 4.09 -3.55
CA GLU A 135 17.67 4.04 -4.96
C GLU A 135 18.44 2.97 -5.76
N ASP A 136 19.64 2.61 -5.29
CA ASP A 136 20.58 1.68 -5.93
C ASP A 136 20.62 0.30 -5.23
N SER A 137 19.60 -0.05 -4.44
CA SER A 137 19.55 -1.33 -3.70
C SER A 137 18.95 -2.49 -4.52
N SER A 138 18.90 -2.38 -5.85
CA SER A 138 18.47 -3.47 -6.72
C SER A 138 19.50 -4.60 -6.75
N ALA A 139 19.03 -5.84 -7.03
CA ALA A 139 19.94 -7.00 -7.13
C ALA A 139 21.05 -6.78 -8.16
N ALA A 140 20.76 -6.10 -9.28
CA ALA A 140 21.74 -5.79 -10.32
C ALA A 140 22.77 -4.78 -9.83
N ALA A 141 22.36 -3.75 -9.08
CA ALA A 141 23.26 -2.74 -8.51
C ALA A 141 24.17 -3.35 -7.43
N LEU A 142 23.61 -4.20 -6.55
CA LEU A 142 24.39 -4.91 -5.53
C LEU A 142 25.41 -5.86 -6.14
N GLU A 143 25.04 -6.57 -7.19
CA GLU A 143 25.98 -7.44 -7.92
C GLU A 143 27.08 -6.62 -8.64
N SER A 144 26.78 -5.42 -9.10
CA SER A 144 27.78 -4.52 -9.65
C SER A 144 28.77 -4.04 -8.60
N LEU A 145 28.28 -3.69 -7.39
CA LEU A 145 29.13 -3.35 -6.23
C LEU A 145 30.00 -4.52 -5.81
N ARG A 146 29.41 -5.72 -5.71
CA ARG A 146 30.13 -6.96 -5.41
C ARG A 146 31.31 -7.17 -6.38
N ARG A 147 31.04 -7.12 -7.68
CA ARG A 147 32.08 -7.27 -8.71
C ARG A 147 33.16 -6.20 -8.63
N TYR A 148 32.76 -4.95 -8.36
CA TYR A 148 33.70 -3.86 -8.24
C TYR A 148 34.69 -4.05 -7.07
N PHE A 149 34.17 -4.37 -5.87
CA PHE A 149 35.03 -4.56 -4.70
C PHE A 149 35.81 -5.86 -4.77
N SER A 150 35.28 -6.92 -5.37
CA SER A 150 36.00 -8.18 -5.59
C SER A 150 37.21 -8.03 -6.53
N ALA A 151 37.28 -6.97 -7.33
CA ALA A 151 38.42 -6.68 -8.18
C ALA A 151 39.60 -6.00 -7.45
N TRP A 152 39.41 -5.59 -6.19
CA TRP A 152 40.47 -4.95 -5.42
C TRP A 152 41.48 -5.99 -4.92
N PRO A 153 42.79 -5.75 -5.08
CA PRO A 153 43.84 -6.69 -4.68
C PRO A 153 43.89 -6.99 -3.18
N GLU A 154 43.44 -6.00 -2.37
CA GLU A 154 43.43 -6.06 -0.91
C GLU A 154 42.20 -6.79 -0.37
N VAL A 155 41.23 -7.14 -1.21
CA VAL A 155 39.97 -7.81 -0.81
C VAL A 155 40.16 -9.32 -0.90
N ASP A 156 39.69 -10.02 0.14
CA ASP A 156 39.64 -11.48 0.20
C ASP A 156 38.25 -11.97 -0.21
N LEU A 157 37.18 -11.42 0.40
CA LEU A 157 35.81 -11.82 0.17
C LEU A 157 34.87 -10.62 0.16
N VAL A 158 33.88 -10.62 -0.74
CA VAL A 158 32.76 -9.67 -0.72
C VAL A 158 31.49 -10.45 -0.47
N GLN A 159 30.89 -10.19 0.68
CA GLN A 159 29.61 -10.77 1.05
C GLN A 159 28.49 -9.72 0.95
N VAL A 160 27.42 -10.06 0.25
CA VAL A 160 26.24 -9.20 0.15
C VAL A 160 25.15 -9.84 0.98
N ASP A 161 24.83 -9.22 2.11
CA ASP A 161 23.84 -9.78 3.06
C ASP A 161 22.42 -9.37 2.67
N SER A 162 22.04 -9.68 1.41
CA SER A 162 20.79 -9.23 0.80
C SER A 162 19.83 -10.35 0.41
N GLU A 163 20.21 -11.63 0.53
CA GLU A 163 19.34 -12.72 0.06
C GLU A 163 17.96 -12.71 0.71
N TRP A 164 17.88 -12.49 2.01
CA TRP A 164 16.61 -12.45 2.72
C TRP A 164 15.78 -11.21 2.34
N VAL A 165 16.44 -10.04 2.12
CA VAL A 165 15.79 -8.79 1.68
C VAL A 165 15.21 -8.96 0.28
N MET A 166 15.97 -9.60 -0.63
CA MET A 166 15.48 -9.89 -1.98
C MET A 166 14.30 -10.85 -1.95
N ARG A 167 14.36 -11.92 -1.15
CA ARG A 167 13.26 -12.87 -0.96
C ARG A 167 12.03 -12.17 -0.36
N PHE A 168 12.24 -11.32 0.64
CA PHE A 168 11.16 -10.56 1.27
C PHE A 168 10.49 -9.60 0.29
N ASN A 169 11.27 -8.82 -0.48
CA ASN A 169 10.74 -7.93 -1.50
C ASN A 169 9.96 -8.68 -2.59
N ALA A 170 10.44 -9.85 -3.01
CA ALA A 170 9.71 -10.71 -3.96
C ALA A 170 8.35 -11.17 -3.39
N ILE A 171 8.29 -11.53 -2.09
CA ILE A 171 7.04 -11.87 -1.42
C ILE A 171 6.09 -10.66 -1.40
N LEU A 172 6.60 -9.47 -1.06
CA LEU A 172 5.79 -8.25 -1.07
C LEU A 172 5.28 -7.88 -2.47
N GLU A 173 6.05 -8.15 -3.51
CA GLU A 173 5.63 -7.94 -4.89
C GLU A 173 4.49 -8.89 -5.28
N VAL A 174 4.60 -10.18 -4.96
CA VAL A 174 3.51 -11.15 -5.14
C VAL A 174 2.26 -10.69 -4.38
N LEU A 175 2.43 -10.23 -3.14
CA LEU A 175 1.31 -9.74 -2.34
C LEU A 175 0.65 -8.50 -2.95
N ARG A 176 1.42 -7.60 -3.57
CA ARG A 176 0.88 -6.43 -4.32
C ARG A 176 0.03 -6.87 -5.51
N TRP A 177 0.48 -7.86 -6.28
CA TRP A 177 -0.29 -8.39 -7.39
C TRP A 177 -1.58 -9.06 -6.93
N LEU A 178 -1.54 -9.85 -5.86
CA LEU A 178 -2.73 -10.44 -5.25
C LEU A 178 -3.71 -9.36 -4.77
N LEU A 179 -3.20 -8.29 -4.16
CA LEU A 179 -4.00 -7.15 -3.73
C LEU A 179 -4.67 -6.45 -4.91
N LEU A 180 -3.96 -6.23 -6.02
CA LEU A 180 -4.52 -5.63 -7.22
C LEU A 180 -5.64 -6.49 -7.79
N ILE A 181 -5.43 -7.79 -7.91
CA ILE A 181 -6.44 -8.74 -8.40
C ILE A 181 -7.67 -8.72 -7.48
N ALA A 182 -7.48 -8.79 -6.17
CA ALA A 182 -8.57 -8.71 -5.20
C ALA A 182 -9.32 -7.38 -5.30
N ALA A 183 -8.62 -6.25 -5.43
CA ALA A 183 -9.24 -4.94 -5.57
C ALA A 183 -10.10 -4.82 -6.84
N VAL A 184 -9.62 -5.38 -7.96
CA VAL A 184 -10.39 -5.43 -9.22
C VAL A 184 -11.63 -6.30 -9.07
N LEU A 185 -11.50 -7.51 -8.52
CA LEU A 185 -12.62 -8.43 -8.33
C LEU A 185 -13.68 -7.86 -7.38
N LEU A 186 -13.24 -7.29 -6.24
CA LEU A 186 -14.14 -6.64 -5.30
C LEU A 186 -14.78 -5.39 -5.88
N GLY A 187 -14.04 -4.60 -6.66
CA GLY A 187 -14.56 -3.45 -7.40
C GLY A 187 -15.65 -3.85 -8.39
N LEU A 188 -15.47 -4.96 -9.13
CA LEU A 188 -16.52 -5.53 -9.99
C LEU A 188 -17.73 -5.99 -9.17
N GLY A 189 -17.50 -6.57 -7.98
CA GLY A 189 -18.56 -6.90 -7.03
C GLY A 189 -19.36 -5.66 -6.59
N VAL A 190 -18.68 -4.57 -6.25
CA VAL A 190 -19.31 -3.28 -5.91
C VAL A 190 -20.16 -2.75 -7.07
N LEU A 191 -19.63 -2.78 -8.30
CA LEU A 191 -20.38 -2.39 -9.50
C LEU A 191 -21.65 -3.22 -9.68
N ALA A 192 -21.54 -4.55 -9.46
CA ALA A 192 -22.70 -5.46 -9.56
C ALA A 192 -23.76 -5.16 -8.49
N VAL A 193 -23.35 -4.95 -7.24
CA VAL A 193 -24.24 -4.61 -6.12
C VAL A 193 -24.96 -3.30 -6.37
N ILE A 194 -24.21 -2.23 -6.68
CA ILE A 194 -24.79 -0.92 -6.98
C ILE A 194 -25.70 -1.02 -8.22
N GLY A 195 -25.22 -1.70 -9.26
CA GLY A 195 -26.00 -1.91 -10.49
C GLY A 195 -27.33 -2.61 -10.23
N ASN A 196 -27.34 -3.65 -9.40
CA ASN A 196 -28.57 -4.35 -9.01
C ASN A 196 -29.50 -3.47 -8.15
N THR A 197 -28.94 -2.74 -7.19
CA THR A 197 -29.71 -1.80 -6.35
C THR A 197 -30.41 -0.74 -7.20
N ILE A 198 -29.67 -0.11 -8.13
CA ILE A 198 -30.24 0.87 -9.06
C ILE A 198 -31.29 0.26 -10.00
N ARG A 199 -31.08 -0.98 -10.46
CA ARG A 199 -32.07 -1.70 -11.25
C ARG A 199 -33.40 -1.88 -10.50
N LEU A 200 -33.34 -2.31 -9.24
CA LEU A 200 -34.52 -2.48 -8.40
C LEU A 200 -35.23 -1.15 -8.14
N GLU A 201 -34.45 -0.05 -7.92
CA GLU A 201 -35.01 1.29 -7.76
C GLU A 201 -35.71 1.78 -9.04
N ILE A 202 -35.15 1.52 -10.23
CA ILE A 202 -35.77 1.85 -11.52
C ILE A 202 -37.08 1.04 -11.71
N GLN A 203 -37.07 -0.27 -11.36
CA GLN A 203 -38.23 -1.10 -11.47
C GLN A 203 -39.37 -0.66 -10.53
N GLY A 204 -39.05 -0.30 -9.28
CA GLY A 204 -40.02 0.22 -8.32
C GLY A 204 -40.65 1.58 -8.74
N ARG A 205 -39.99 2.33 -9.63
CA ARG A 205 -40.49 3.62 -10.11
C ARG A 205 -40.87 3.62 -11.59
N ARG A 206 -41.12 2.44 -12.15
CA ARG A 206 -41.38 2.27 -13.57
C ARG A 206 -42.53 3.15 -14.05
N ALA A 207 -43.68 3.16 -13.35
CA ALA A 207 -44.83 3.97 -13.74
C ALA A 207 -44.53 5.47 -13.75
N GLU A 208 -43.79 5.97 -12.76
CA GLU A 208 -43.34 7.37 -12.69
C GLU A 208 -42.43 7.74 -13.88
N ILE A 209 -41.52 6.83 -14.25
CA ILE A 209 -40.62 6.99 -15.38
C ILE A 209 -41.37 6.98 -16.70
N GLU A 210 -42.35 6.08 -16.89
CA GLU A 210 -43.18 6.01 -18.08
C GLU A 210 -43.98 7.29 -18.29
N VAL A 211 -44.66 7.79 -17.25
CA VAL A 211 -45.39 9.09 -17.31
C VAL A 211 -44.43 10.23 -17.66
N THR A 212 -43.26 10.28 -17.04
CA THR A 212 -42.24 11.32 -17.32
C THR A 212 -41.81 11.28 -18.78
N LYS A 213 -41.61 10.11 -19.36
CA LYS A 213 -41.25 9.97 -20.78
C LYS A 213 -42.40 10.33 -21.73
N LEU A 214 -43.63 10.01 -21.38
CA LEU A 214 -44.81 10.37 -22.18
C LEU A 214 -44.99 11.90 -22.29
N VAL A 215 -44.61 12.65 -21.23
CA VAL A 215 -44.65 14.11 -21.22
C VAL A 215 -43.38 14.75 -21.87
N GLY A 216 -42.51 13.91 -22.47
CA GLY A 216 -41.32 14.38 -23.20
C GLY A 216 -40.01 14.46 -22.36
N GLY A 217 -39.97 13.83 -21.19
CA GLY A 217 -38.76 13.75 -20.37
C GLY A 217 -37.63 13.01 -21.06
N SER A 218 -36.45 13.65 -21.20
CA SER A 218 -35.28 13.03 -21.81
C SER A 218 -34.68 11.92 -20.94
N ASN A 219 -34.03 10.92 -21.56
CA ASN A 219 -33.32 9.84 -20.85
C ASN A 219 -32.23 10.39 -19.91
N SER A 220 -31.58 11.48 -20.26
CA SER A 220 -30.61 12.14 -19.41
C SER A 220 -31.21 12.75 -18.14
N PHE A 221 -32.43 13.30 -18.25
CA PHE A 221 -33.15 13.86 -17.11
C PHE A 221 -33.57 12.76 -16.12
N VAL A 222 -34.14 11.66 -16.64
CA VAL A 222 -34.58 10.52 -15.84
C VAL A 222 -33.41 9.79 -15.15
N ARG A 223 -32.23 9.76 -15.79
CA ARG A 223 -31.05 9.06 -15.27
C ARG A 223 -30.38 9.79 -14.09
N ARG A 224 -30.40 11.13 -14.06
CA ARG A 224 -29.69 11.94 -13.06
C ARG A 224 -29.89 11.52 -11.61
N PRO A 225 -31.12 11.33 -11.10
CA PRO A 225 -31.36 10.93 -9.72
C PRO A 225 -30.65 9.62 -9.33
N PHE A 226 -30.61 8.65 -10.25
CA PHE A 226 -29.97 7.36 -10.02
C PHE A 226 -28.45 7.47 -9.97
N LEU A 227 -27.84 8.38 -10.75
CA LEU A 227 -26.40 8.66 -10.66
C LEU A 227 -26.01 9.23 -9.29
N TYR A 228 -26.83 10.14 -8.74
CA TYR A 228 -26.60 10.67 -7.39
C TYR A 228 -26.77 9.60 -6.33
N THR A 229 -27.78 8.74 -6.44
CA THR A 229 -27.94 7.60 -5.54
C THR A 229 -26.70 6.69 -5.57
N GLY A 230 -26.17 6.38 -6.75
CA GLY A 230 -24.95 5.59 -6.89
C GLY A 230 -23.72 6.25 -6.25
N VAL A 231 -23.53 7.54 -6.48
CA VAL A 231 -22.44 8.30 -5.83
C VAL A 231 -22.59 8.31 -4.32
N LEU A 232 -23.80 8.47 -3.78
CA LEU A 232 -24.05 8.42 -2.34
C LEU A 232 -23.78 7.04 -1.74
N TYR A 233 -24.15 5.96 -2.43
CA TYR A 233 -23.79 4.60 -2.02
C TYR A 233 -22.28 4.39 -2.03
N GLY A 234 -21.57 4.83 -3.08
CA GLY A 234 -20.14 4.71 -3.19
C GLY A 234 -19.40 5.52 -2.12
N LEU A 235 -19.81 6.78 -1.91
CA LEU A 235 -19.23 7.66 -0.90
C LEU A 235 -19.52 7.15 0.53
N GLY A 236 -20.78 6.78 0.81
CA GLY A 236 -21.17 6.25 2.12
C GLY A 236 -20.46 4.93 2.44
N GLY A 237 -20.34 4.03 1.46
CA GLY A 237 -19.56 2.80 1.61
C GLY A 237 -18.07 3.05 1.85
N ALA A 238 -17.48 4.02 1.16
CA ALA A 238 -16.08 4.39 1.35
C ALA A 238 -15.83 5.05 2.72
N LEU A 239 -16.75 5.88 3.22
CA LEU A 239 -16.67 6.45 4.57
C LEU A 239 -16.77 5.37 5.65
N LEU A 240 -17.67 4.40 5.49
CA LEU A 240 -17.76 3.25 6.40
C LEU A 240 -16.49 2.37 6.31
N ALA A 241 -15.96 2.14 5.11
CA ALA A 241 -14.71 1.42 4.92
C ALA A 241 -13.55 2.10 5.65
N TRP A 242 -13.43 3.42 5.51
CA TRP A 242 -12.45 4.20 6.27
C TRP A 242 -12.62 4.03 7.78
N GLY A 243 -13.85 4.13 8.28
CA GLY A 243 -14.15 3.91 9.71
C GLY A 243 -13.74 2.51 10.18
N ILE A 244 -14.05 1.47 9.41
CA ILE A 244 -13.67 0.08 9.72
C ILE A 244 -12.14 -0.06 9.79
N VAL A 245 -11.41 0.47 8.81
CA VAL A 245 -9.94 0.42 8.77
C VAL A 245 -9.34 1.22 9.93
N ALA A 246 -9.86 2.42 10.23
CA ALA A 246 -9.40 3.25 11.32
C ALA A 246 -9.58 2.56 12.68
N ILE A 247 -10.73 1.92 12.91
CA ILE A 247 -11.01 1.14 14.13
C ILE A 247 -10.05 -0.06 14.20
N ALA A 248 -9.86 -0.80 13.11
CA ALA A 248 -8.95 -1.94 13.09
C ALA A 248 -7.51 -1.52 13.43
N VAL A 249 -7.02 -0.42 12.87
CA VAL A 249 -5.70 0.13 13.20
C VAL A 249 -5.62 0.57 14.65
N ALA A 250 -6.65 1.21 15.20
CA ALA A 250 -6.68 1.64 16.60
C ALA A 250 -6.63 0.45 17.56
N VAL A 251 -7.38 -0.62 17.27
CA VAL A 251 -7.44 -1.83 18.11
C VAL A 251 -6.11 -2.61 18.04
N LEU A 252 -5.50 -2.71 16.86
CA LEU A 252 -4.27 -3.48 16.68
C LEU A 252 -3.01 -2.70 17.05
N GLY A 253 -3.07 -1.36 17.09
CA GLY A 253 -1.92 -0.48 17.24
C GLY A 253 -1.12 -0.75 18.50
N ASP A 254 -1.77 -0.89 19.63
CA ASP A 254 -1.13 -1.15 20.92
C ASP A 254 -0.46 -2.53 20.97
N SER A 255 -1.10 -3.55 20.40
CA SER A 255 -0.56 -4.90 20.32
C SER A 255 0.68 -4.96 19.44
N VAL A 256 0.64 -4.30 18.28
CA VAL A 256 1.77 -4.20 17.35
C VAL A 256 2.92 -3.40 17.95
N ALA A 257 2.65 -2.28 18.62
CA ALA A 257 3.67 -1.49 19.30
C ALA A 257 4.34 -2.25 20.45
N THR A 258 3.58 -3.08 21.17
CA THR A 258 4.12 -3.93 22.24
C THR A 258 5.02 -5.01 21.65
N LEU A 259 4.59 -5.68 20.58
CA LEU A 259 5.40 -6.68 19.88
C LEU A 259 6.70 -6.05 19.35
N ALA A 260 6.60 -4.89 18.71
CA ALA A 260 7.77 -4.17 18.18
C ALA A 260 8.80 -3.87 19.27
N ARG A 261 8.35 -3.43 20.46
CA ARG A 261 9.23 -3.17 21.61
C ARG A 261 9.95 -4.43 22.10
N LEU A 262 9.29 -5.59 22.11
CA LEU A 262 9.92 -6.87 22.49
C LEU A 262 11.06 -7.26 21.54
N TYR A 263 10.99 -6.81 20.28
CA TYR A 263 12.07 -6.99 19.27
C TYR A 263 13.02 -5.78 19.17
N GLY A 264 13.02 -4.89 20.17
CA GLY A 264 13.91 -3.71 20.20
C GLY A 264 13.58 -2.64 19.14
N SER A 265 12.42 -2.73 18.48
CA SER A 265 11.97 -1.77 17.46
C SER A 265 11.05 -0.71 18.09
N ARG A 266 11.11 0.52 17.55
CA ARG A 266 10.18 1.62 17.89
C ARG A 266 9.05 1.77 16.87
N TYR A 267 8.79 0.70 16.11
CA TYR A 267 7.75 0.74 15.08
C TYR A 267 6.36 0.89 15.70
N THR A 268 5.54 1.76 15.11
CA THR A 268 4.12 1.95 15.43
C THR A 268 3.30 1.84 14.17
N LEU A 269 2.17 1.12 14.24
CA LEU A 269 1.25 0.99 13.13
C LEU A 269 0.71 2.36 12.73
N ARG A 270 0.80 2.71 11.45
CA ARG A 270 0.30 3.98 10.93
C ARG A 270 -1.14 3.82 10.47
N GLY A 271 -1.98 4.80 10.81
CA GLY A 271 -3.33 4.88 10.26
C GLY A 271 -3.32 5.33 8.79
N PRO A 272 -4.50 5.26 8.12
CA PRO A 272 -4.64 5.72 6.75
C PRO A 272 -4.16 7.17 6.61
N SER A 273 -3.27 7.43 5.66
CA SER A 273 -2.81 8.77 5.32
C SER A 273 -3.93 9.58 4.64
N ARG A 274 -3.75 10.89 4.50
CA ARG A 274 -4.71 11.74 3.75
C ARG A 274 -4.87 11.29 2.29
N ASP A 275 -3.79 10.82 1.70
CA ASP A 275 -3.78 10.31 0.32
C ASP A 275 -4.56 9.00 0.21
N ASP A 276 -4.41 8.09 1.19
CA ASP A 276 -5.16 6.84 1.24
C ASP A 276 -6.67 7.10 1.39
N ILE A 277 -7.05 8.07 2.23
CA ILE A 277 -8.45 8.49 2.38
C ILE A 277 -8.97 9.07 1.05
N GLY A 278 -8.18 9.94 0.41
CA GLY A 278 -8.54 10.52 -0.89
C GLY A 278 -8.74 9.46 -1.98
N ILE A 279 -7.85 8.50 -2.07
CA ILE A 279 -7.95 7.37 -3.02
C ILE A 279 -9.20 6.52 -2.72
N LEU A 280 -9.44 6.18 -1.45
CA LEU A 280 -10.58 5.37 -1.03
C LEU A 280 -11.91 6.06 -1.36
N LEU A 281 -12.07 7.33 -0.99
CA LEU A 281 -13.26 8.11 -1.28
C LEU A 281 -13.45 8.31 -2.79
N GLY A 282 -12.39 8.61 -3.51
CA GLY A 282 -12.41 8.74 -4.97
C GLY A 282 -12.81 7.44 -5.66
N ALA A 283 -12.24 6.32 -5.26
CA ALA A 283 -12.59 5.00 -5.78
C ALA A 283 -14.07 4.65 -5.50
N GLY A 284 -14.56 4.91 -4.29
CA GLY A 284 -15.96 4.71 -3.93
C GLY A 284 -16.91 5.53 -4.80
N VAL A 285 -16.64 6.82 -4.97
CA VAL A 285 -17.44 7.72 -5.83
C VAL A 285 -17.44 7.26 -7.28
N VAL A 286 -16.28 6.90 -7.83
CA VAL A 286 -16.14 6.44 -9.22
C VAL A 286 -16.89 5.13 -9.43
N LEU A 287 -16.70 4.14 -8.55
CA LEU A 287 -17.41 2.86 -8.63
C LEU A 287 -18.92 3.05 -8.48
N GLY A 288 -19.33 3.91 -7.55
CA GLY A 288 -20.74 4.25 -7.34
C GLY A 288 -21.39 4.88 -8.57
N TRP A 289 -20.69 5.84 -9.17
CA TRP A 289 -21.16 6.50 -10.38
C TRP A 289 -21.19 5.58 -11.58
N LEU A 290 -20.13 4.78 -11.80
CA LEU A 290 -20.05 3.81 -12.90
C LEU A 290 -21.11 2.74 -12.80
N GLY A 291 -21.31 2.13 -11.61
CA GLY A 291 -22.32 1.11 -11.39
C GLY A 291 -23.74 1.64 -11.68
N ALA A 292 -24.05 2.83 -11.18
CA ALA A 292 -25.32 3.49 -11.45
C ALA A 292 -25.48 3.86 -12.93
N TRP A 293 -24.43 4.33 -13.58
CA TRP A 293 -24.45 4.71 -14.99
C TRP A 293 -24.70 3.52 -15.90
N ILE A 294 -23.99 2.42 -15.70
CA ILE A 294 -24.15 1.17 -16.48
C ILE A 294 -25.57 0.62 -16.31
N SER A 295 -26.04 0.55 -15.07
CA SER A 295 -27.36 0.02 -14.75
C SER A 295 -28.49 0.90 -15.34
N ALA A 296 -28.41 2.22 -15.11
CA ALA A 296 -29.40 3.16 -15.64
C ALA A 296 -29.40 3.19 -17.17
N ALA A 297 -28.22 3.19 -17.82
CA ALA A 297 -28.14 3.19 -19.27
C ALA A 297 -28.75 1.94 -19.91
N ARG A 298 -28.61 0.78 -19.26
CA ARG A 298 -29.15 -0.50 -19.76
C ARG A 298 -30.65 -0.60 -19.53
N HIS A 299 -31.15 -0.26 -18.33
CA HIS A 299 -32.52 -0.55 -17.95
C HIS A 299 -33.52 0.55 -18.36
N LEU A 300 -33.09 1.81 -18.49
CA LEU A 300 -33.97 2.88 -18.99
C LEU A 300 -34.33 2.73 -20.47
N ARG A 301 -33.48 2.08 -21.27
CA ARG A 301 -33.78 1.76 -22.69
C ARG A 301 -34.91 0.72 -22.83
N SER A 302 -35.05 -0.20 -21.85
CA SER A 302 -36.09 -1.21 -21.88
C SER A 302 -37.49 -0.70 -21.47
N ILE A 303 -37.58 0.54 -21.00
CA ILE A 303 -38.82 1.22 -20.59
C ILE A 303 -39.26 2.23 -21.66
N GLU A 304 -38.89 2.06 -22.92
CA GLU A 304 -39.40 2.91 -24.00
C GLU A 304 -40.85 2.50 -24.31
N PRO A 305 -41.79 3.48 -24.33
CA PRO A 305 -43.16 3.17 -24.77
C PRO A 305 -43.08 2.61 -26.20
N ARG A 306 -43.57 1.42 -26.41
CA ARG A 306 -43.80 0.91 -27.77
C ARG A 306 -44.95 1.71 -28.33
N ALA A 307 -44.67 2.52 -29.37
CA ALA A 307 -45.67 3.22 -30.16
C ALA A 307 -46.55 2.22 -30.91
#